data_4481a3590cec8309518867d54347fc18
#
_entry.id   4481a3590cec8309518867d54347fc18
#
_cell.length_a   1.000
_cell.length_b   1.000
_cell.length_c   1.000
_cell.angle_alpha   90.00
_cell.angle_beta   90.00
_cell.angle_gamma   90.00
#
_symmetry.space_group_name_H-M   'P 1'
#
loop_
_entity.id
_entity.type
_entity.pdbx_description
1 polymer ?
#
loop_
_entity_poly.entity_id
_entity_poly.type
_entity_poly.pdbx_seq_one_letter_code
_entity_poly.pdbx_strand_id
1 'polypeptide(L)'
;MVRTGKEKPLTPLELQIMQTLWKLKGGTVQQVQEHLAPANKLAYTTVQTMLTVLHRKGMVKRKLAGKAYEYTPVISQGSARTTAARDLVRRFFAGSSQQLVMALVQSKDLSPEKLAQLARELEGEEEER
;
A
#
# COMPACT_ATOMS: atom_id res chain seq x y z
N MET A 1 22.26 2.42 7.12
CA MET A 1 21.03 2.59 7.90
C MET A 1 20.05 1.46 7.57
N VAL A 2 19.56 0.79 8.60
CA VAL A 2 18.60 -0.31 8.40
C VAL A 2 17.20 0.28 8.24
N ARG A 3 16.51 -0.09 7.16
CA ARG A 3 15.13 0.34 6.94
C ARG A 3 14.18 -0.39 7.86
N THR A 4 13.22 0.33 8.43
CA THR A 4 12.11 -0.30 9.14
C THR A 4 11.19 -1.02 8.16
N GLY A 5 10.35 -1.94 8.66
CA GLY A 5 9.35 -2.60 7.81
C GLY A 5 8.42 -1.62 7.10
N LYS A 6 8.15 -0.46 7.73
CA LYS A 6 7.27 0.58 7.17
C LYS A 6 7.86 1.31 5.97
N GLU A 7 9.19 1.31 5.84
CA GLU A 7 9.88 1.98 4.73
C GLU A 7 10.03 1.09 3.50
N LYS A 8 9.76 -0.19 3.64
CA LYS A 8 9.82 -1.15 2.54
C LYS A 8 8.47 -1.26 1.85
N PRO A 9 8.46 -1.44 0.52
CA PRO A 9 7.19 -1.68 -0.17
C PRO A 9 6.57 -2.99 0.28
N LEU A 10 5.26 -3.06 0.21
CA LEU A 10 4.52 -4.29 0.51
C LEU A 10 4.78 -5.32 -0.59
N THR A 11 4.95 -6.57 -0.20
CA THR A 11 4.92 -7.68 -1.15
C THR A 11 3.51 -7.82 -1.73
N PRO A 12 3.33 -8.50 -2.87
CA PRO A 12 1.98 -8.70 -3.43
C PRO A 12 1.01 -9.33 -2.45
N LEU A 13 1.44 -10.31 -1.68
CA LEU A 13 0.58 -10.97 -0.70
C LEU A 13 0.24 -10.05 0.47
N GLU A 14 1.23 -9.32 0.98
CA GLU A 14 1.01 -8.32 2.02
C GLU A 14 0.03 -7.25 1.55
N LEU A 15 0.15 -6.82 0.30
CA LEU A 15 -0.75 -5.81 -0.27
C LEU A 15 -2.20 -6.29 -0.29
N GLN A 16 -2.45 -7.55 -0.67
CA GLN A 16 -3.79 -8.12 -0.65
C GLN A 16 -4.41 -8.05 0.74
N ILE A 17 -3.65 -8.41 1.76
CA ILE A 17 -4.11 -8.37 3.14
C ILE A 17 -4.37 -6.92 3.58
N MET A 18 -3.43 -6.02 3.30
CA MET A 18 -3.58 -4.62 3.68
C MET A 18 -4.75 -3.93 2.98
N GLN A 19 -4.98 -4.22 1.70
CA GLN A 19 -6.13 -3.67 0.96
C GLN A 19 -7.44 -4.09 1.62
N THR A 20 -7.53 -5.33 2.09
CA THR A 20 -8.71 -5.82 2.79
C THR A 20 -8.87 -5.10 4.13
N LEU A 21 -7.78 -4.92 4.88
CA LEU A 21 -7.82 -4.21 6.16
C LEU A 21 -8.20 -2.73 6.00
N TRP A 22 -7.69 -2.06 4.98
CA TRP A 22 -8.08 -0.66 4.72
C TRP A 22 -9.57 -0.57 4.40
N LYS A 23 -10.09 -1.51 3.62
CA LYS A 23 -11.51 -1.56 3.27
C LYS A 23 -12.39 -1.81 4.48
N LEU A 24 -12.00 -2.75 5.34
CA LEU A 24 -12.74 -3.12 6.56
C LEU A 24 -12.49 -2.16 7.72
N LYS A 25 -11.42 -1.37 7.66
CA LYS A 25 -10.93 -0.52 8.76
C LYS A 25 -10.45 -1.34 9.96
N GLY A 26 -10.11 -2.60 9.73
CA GLY A 26 -9.64 -3.54 10.72
C GLY A 26 -10.46 -4.83 10.71
N GLY A 27 -9.91 -5.87 11.33
CA GLY A 27 -10.62 -7.13 11.44
C GLY A 27 -9.78 -8.25 12.01
N THR A 28 -10.45 -9.36 12.31
CA THR A 28 -9.82 -10.61 12.72
C THR A 28 -9.31 -11.37 11.50
N VAL A 29 -8.50 -12.41 11.73
CA VAL A 29 -8.03 -13.30 10.66
C VAL A 29 -9.22 -13.83 9.83
N GLN A 30 -10.27 -14.28 10.51
CA GLN A 30 -11.46 -14.81 9.85
C GLN A 30 -12.14 -13.77 8.98
N GLN A 31 -12.33 -12.55 9.51
CA GLN A 31 -12.96 -11.46 8.76
C GLN A 31 -12.14 -11.09 7.53
N VAL A 32 -10.82 -10.99 7.67
CA VAL A 32 -9.94 -10.70 6.54
C VAL A 32 -10.04 -11.81 5.49
N GLN A 33 -9.98 -13.07 5.92
CA GLN A 33 -10.10 -14.19 4.98
C GLN A 33 -11.41 -14.16 4.21
N GLU A 34 -12.52 -13.90 4.90
CA GLU A 34 -13.86 -13.86 4.29
C GLU A 34 -14.01 -12.72 3.27
N HIS A 35 -13.32 -11.61 3.48
CA HIS A 35 -13.46 -10.41 2.64
C HIS A 35 -12.39 -10.29 1.56
N LEU A 36 -11.49 -11.27 1.43
CA LEU A 36 -10.57 -11.29 0.30
C LEU A 36 -11.35 -11.48 -1.01
N ALA A 37 -10.87 -10.80 -2.07
CA ALA A 37 -11.48 -10.94 -3.39
C ALA A 37 -11.51 -12.40 -3.81
N PRO A 38 -12.58 -12.88 -4.48
CA PRO A 38 -12.68 -14.32 -4.86
C PRO A 38 -11.50 -14.85 -5.64
N ALA A 39 -10.90 -14.02 -6.49
CA ALA A 39 -9.72 -14.40 -7.27
C ALA A 39 -8.45 -14.52 -6.41
N ASN A 40 -8.46 -13.97 -5.20
CA ASN A 40 -7.28 -13.88 -4.32
C ASN A 40 -7.51 -14.61 -2.99
N LYS A 41 -8.42 -15.59 -2.96
CA LYS A 41 -8.69 -16.32 -1.73
C LYS A 41 -7.44 -17.05 -1.23
N LEU A 42 -7.20 -16.91 0.07
CA LEU A 42 -6.07 -17.52 0.76
C LEU A 42 -6.59 -18.42 1.88
N ALA A 43 -5.80 -19.43 2.23
CA ALA A 43 -6.11 -20.27 3.39
C ALA A 43 -6.04 -19.47 4.68
N TYR A 44 -6.82 -19.86 5.69
CA TYR A 44 -6.83 -19.22 7.00
C TYR A 44 -5.41 -19.09 7.58
N THR A 45 -4.63 -20.17 7.52
CA THR A 45 -3.28 -20.19 8.07
C THR A 45 -2.34 -19.21 7.33
N THR A 46 -2.53 -19.05 6.03
CA THR A 46 -1.75 -18.08 5.25
C THR A 46 -2.08 -16.65 5.69
N VAL A 47 -3.37 -16.34 5.85
CA VAL A 47 -3.81 -15.02 6.32
C VAL A 47 -3.26 -14.76 7.72
N GLN A 48 -3.36 -15.74 8.62
CA GLN A 48 -2.85 -15.65 9.99
C GLN A 48 -1.34 -15.35 10.00
N THR A 49 -0.57 -16.11 9.21
CA THR A 49 0.88 -15.92 9.11
C THR A 49 1.21 -14.52 8.59
N MET A 50 0.51 -14.08 7.55
CA MET A 50 0.76 -12.77 6.95
C MET A 50 0.43 -11.63 7.91
N LEU A 51 -0.66 -11.74 8.67
CA LEU A 51 -1.00 -10.73 9.68
C LEU A 51 0.03 -10.69 10.81
N THR A 52 0.55 -11.84 11.21
CA THR A 52 1.64 -11.91 12.19
C THR A 52 2.90 -11.23 11.66
N VAL A 53 3.25 -11.47 10.40
CA VAL A 53 4.40 -10.83 9.74
C VAL A 53 4.21 -9.32 9.66
N LEU A 54 3.02 -8.86 9.25
CA LEU A 54 2.71 -7.42 9.15
C LEU A 54 2.76 -6.75 10.52
N HIS A 55 2.32 -7.44 11.56
CA HIS A 55 2.41 -6.96 12.94
C HIS A 55 3.87 -6.80 13.37
N ARG A 56 4.71 -7.79 13.08
CA ARG A 56 6.14 -7.75 13.40
C ARG A 56 6.84 -6.60 12.69
N LYS A 57 6.43 -6.30 11.44
CA LYS A 57 6.98 -5.19 10.65
C LYS A 57 6.44 -3.83 11.08
N GLY A 58 5.48 -3.77 12.00
CA GLY A 58 4.89 -2.52 12.45
C GLY A 58 3.88 -1.90 11.51
N MET A 59 3.39 -2.65 10.52
CA MET A 59 2.42 -2.15 9.54
C MET A 59 0.99 -2.23 10.05
N VAL A 60 0.73 -3.15 10.98
CA VAL A 60 -0.54 -3.28 11.67
C VAL A 60 -0.30 -3.33 13.17
N LYS A 61 -1.29 -2.93 13.93
CA LYS A 61 -1.35 -3.17 15.37
C LYS A 61 -2.48 -4.17 15.63
N ARG A 62 -2.45 -4.82 16.78
CA ARG A 62 -3.47 -5.78 17.14
C ARG A 62 -3.85 -5.63 18.60
N LYS A 63 -5.09 -5.97 18.88
CA LYS A 63 -5.55 -6.05 20.27
C LYS A 63 -6.43 -7.29 20.40
N LEU A 64 -6.39 -7.91 21.55
CA LEU A 64 -7.18 -9.10 21.82
C LEU A 64 -8.65 -8.70 22.01
N ALA A 65 -9.53 -9.28 21.19
CA ALA A 65 -10.97 -9.09 21.28
C ALA A 65 -11.61 -10.47 21.48
N GLY A 66 -11.94 -10.78 22.74
CA GLY A 66 -12.35 -12.14 23.10
C GLY A 66 -11.19 -13.12 22.97
N LYS A 67 -11.35 -14.14 22.13
CA LYS A 67 -10.32 -15.17 21.91
C LYS A 67 -9.48 -14.93 20.65
N ALA A 68 -9.76 -13.86 19.90
CA ALA A 68 -9.08 -13.57 18.65
C ALA A 68 -8.46 -12.20 18.70
N TYR A 69 -7.36 -12.02 17.95
CA TYR A 69 -6.80 -10.70 17.72
C TYR A 69 -7.58 -9.97 16.64
N GLU A 70 -7.82 -8.70 16.87
CA GLU A 70 -8.34 -7.77 15.87
C GLU A 70 -7.18 -6.90 15.41
N TYR A 71 -6.92 -6.89 14.10
CA TYR A 71 -5.81 -6.18 13.47
C TYR A 71 -6.31 -4.87 12.86
N THR A 72 -5.53 -3.81 13.05
CA THR A 72 -5.85 -2.48 12.51
C THR A 72 -4.64 -1.96 11.75
N PRO A 73 -4.80 -1.39 10.54
CA PRO A 73 -3.66 -0.85 9.80
C PRO A 73 -3.05 0.34 10.52
N VAL A 74 -1.73 0.37 10.61
CA VAL A 74 -0.95 1.51 11.13
C VAL A 74 -0.59 2.44 9.98
N ILE A 75 -0.15 1.87 8.84
CA ILE A 75 0.19 2.66 7.66
C ILE A 75 -1.07 2.93 6.85
N SER A 76 -1.16 4.13 6.27
CA SER A 76 -2.26 4.48 5.37
C SER A 76 -2.03 3.91 3.98
N GLN A 77 -3.10 3.79 3.20
CA GLN A 77 -3.00 3.37 1.80
C GLN A 77 -2.16 4.37 0.99
N GLY A 78 -2.32 5.67 1.26
CA GLY A 78 -1.52 6.71 0.59
C GLY A 78 -0.04 6.58 0.89
N SER A 79 0.32 6.32 2.14
CA SER A 79 1.70 6.10 2.55
C SER A 79 2.30 4.87 1.85
N ALA A 80 1.54 3.78 1.77
CA ALA A 80 1.98 2.57 1.08
C ALA A 80 2.21 2.82 -0.41
N ARG A 81 1.33 3.59 -1.07
CA ARG A 81 1.48 3.97 -2.48
C ARG A 81 2.74 4.79 -2.71
N THR A 82 2.99 5.77 -1.85
CA THR A 82 4.18 6.63 -1.96
C THR A 82 5.46 5.80 -1.79
N THR A 83 5.49 4.90 -0.81
CA THR A 83 6.63 4.02 -0.60
C THR A 83 6.89 3.13 -1.82
N ALA A 84 5.83 2.57 -2.41
CA ALA A 84 5.94 1.74 -3.61
C ALA A 84 6.47 2.54 -4.80
N ALA A 85 5.97 3.76 -4.99
CA ALA A 85 6.42 4.63 -6.08
C ALA A 85 7.90 4.99 -5.93
N ARG A 86 8.34 5.35 -4.73
CA ARG A 86 9.75 5.65 -4.45
C ARG A 86 10.65 4.45 -4.70
N ASP A 87 10.21 3.26 -4.30
CA ASP A 87 10.98 2.04 -4.51
C ASP A 87 11.14 1.74 -6.00
N LEU A 88 10.04 1.89 -6.77
CA LEU A 88 10.05 1.71 -8.21
C LEU A 88 11.06 2.66 -8.87
N VAL A 89 11.03 3.94 -8.48
CA VAL A 89 11.94 4.96 -9.01
C VAL A 89 13.41 4.59 -8.72
N ARG A 90 13.69 4.17 -7.48
CA ARG A 90 15.06 3.76 -7.13
C ARG A 90 15.54 2.55 -7.91
N ARG A 91 14.68 1.54 -8.06
CA ARG A 91 15.06 0.26 -8.66
C ARG A 91 15.17 0.32 -10.18
N PHE A 92 14.25 0.99 -10.84
CA PHE A 92 14.15 0.96 -12.30
C PHE A 92 14.58 2.26 -12.97
N PHE A 93 14.63 3.36 -12.25
CA PHE A 93 14.90 4.68 -12.82
C PHE A 93 16.07 5.40 -12.15
N ALA A 94 16.94 4.64 -11.47
CA ALA A 94 18.13 5.17 -10.80
C ALA A 94 17.86 6.42 -9.94
N GLY A 95 16.69 6.47 -9.30
CA GLY A 95 16.29 7.58 -8.44
C GLY A 95 15.64 8.75 -9.17
N SER A 96 15.45 8.66 -10.49
CA SER A 96 14.89 9.76 -11.28
C SER A 96 13.38 9.63 -11.44
N SER A 97 12.63 10.44 -10.68
CA SER A 97 11.17 10.53 -10.83
C SER A 97 10.77 11.05 -12.21
N GLN A 98 11.59 11.92 -12.81
CA GLN A 98 11.35 12.43 -14.16
C GLN A 98 11.35 11.30 -15.18
N GLN A 99 12.27 10.36 -15.06
CA GLN A 99 12.34 9.20 -15.96
C GLN A 99 11.11 8.33 -15.86
N LEU A 100 10.55 8.16 -14.66
CA LEU A 100 9.28 7.45 -14.49
C LEU A 100 8.15 8.16 -15.24
N VAL A 101 8.02 9.46 -15.06
CA VAL A 101 6.99 10.26 -15.74
C VAL A 101 7.15 10.17 -17.26
N MET A 102 8.40 10.28 -17.76
CA MET A 102 8.68 10.16 -19.20
C MET A 102 8.27 8.78 -19.73
N ALA A 103 8.54 7.71 -18.97
CA ALA A 103 8.15 6.36 -19.36
C ALA A 103 6.61 6.25 -19.49
N LEU A 104 5.87 6.84 -18.56
CA LEU A 104 4.40 6.84 -18.61
C LEU A 104 3.84 7.62 -19.79
N VAL A 105 4.47 8.74 -20.14
CA VAL A 105 4.08 9.53 -21.30
C VAL A 105 4.42 8.79 -22.59
N GLN A 106 5.61 8.21 -22.69
CA GLN A 106 6.04 7.46 -23.87
C GLN A 106 5.17 6.23 -24.12
N SER A 107 4.72 5.55 -23.06
CA SER A 107 3.84 4.39 -23.17
C SER A 107 2.38 4.78 -23.43
N LYS A 108 2.07 6.07 -23.42
CA LYS A 108 0.72 6.62 -23.59
C LYS A 108 -0.24 6.34 -22.44
N ASP A 109 0.28 5.91 -21.31
CA ASP A 109 -0.53 5.75 -20.08
C ASP A 109 -0.88 7.10 -19.46
N LEU A 110 -0.06 8.11 -19.77
CA LEU A 110 -0.26 9.47 -19.29
C LEU A 110 0.01 10.45 -20.45
N SER A 111 -0.98 11.28 -20.81
CA SER A 111 -0.80 12.28 -21.86
C SER A 111 -0.11 13.52 -21.29
N PRO A 112 0.64 14.28 -22.15
CA PRO A 112 1.20 15.56 -21.71
C PRO A 112 0.14 16.53 -21.19
N GLU A 113 -1.03 16.55 -21.82
CA GLU A 113 -2.16 17.42 -21.43
C GLU A 113 -2.67 17.05 -20.05
N LYS A 114 -2.82 15.74 -19.78
CA LYS A 114 -3.27 15.27 -18.46
C LYS A 114 -2.22 15.57 -17.39
N LEU A 115 -0.94 15.41 -17.72
CA LEU A 115 0.15 15.75 -16.80
C LEU A 115 0.09 17.24 -16.41
N ALA A 116 -0.09 18.12 -17.40
CA ALA A 116 -0.22 19.56 -17.15
C ALA A 116 -1.45 19.88 -16.29
N GLN A 117 -2.57 19.20 -16.53
CA GLN A 117 -3.78 19.35 -15.73
C GLN A 117 -3.55 18.95 -14.28
N LEU A 118 -2.90 17.80 -14.05
CA LEU A 118 -2.59 17.32 -12.70
C LEU A 118 -1.67 18.29 -11.95
N ALA A 119 -0.68 18.85 -12.65
CA ALA A 119 0.22 19.84 -12.04
C ALA A 119 -0.55 21.08 -11.58
N ARG A 120 -1.51 21.56 -12.40
CA ARG A 120 -2.34 22.71 -12.02
C ARG A 120 -3.23 22.42 -10.83
N GLU A 121 -3.82 21.23 -10.77
CA GLU A 121 -4.65 20.81 -9.63
C GLU A 121 -3.87 20.80 -8.33
N LEU A 122 -2.63 20.30 -8.36
CA LEU A 122 -1.75 20.27 -7.19
C LEU A 122 -1.34 21.68 -6.74
N GLU A 123 -1.07 22.58 -7.68
CA GLU A 123 -0.79 23.99 -7.38
C GLU A 123 -1.99 24.68 -6.72
N GLY A 124 -3.20 24.40 -7.21
CA GLY A 124 -4.44 24.92 -6.63
C GLY A 124 -4.66 24.44 -5.21
N GLU A 125 -4.36 23.16 -4.92
CA GLU A 125 -4.47 22.62 -3.57
C GLU A 125 -3.48 23.29 -2.60
N GLU A 126 -2.26 23.59 -3.07
CA GLU A 126 -1.26 24.28 -2.25
C GLU A 126 -1.68 25.71 -1.92
N GLU A 127 -2.28 26.41 -2.87
CA GLU A 127 -2.77 27.78 -2.68
C GLU A 127 -3.93 27.88 -1.68
N GLU A 128 -4.73 26.83 -1.58
CA GLU A 128 -5.88 26.77 -0.67
C GLU A 128 -5.52 26.45 0.78
N ARG A 129 -4.29 26.05 1.05
CA ARG A 129 -3.84 25.70 2.41
C ARG A 129 -3.49 26.91 3.28
#